data_0d376ed562f358b3c491baa3d0bd6e82
#
_entry.id   0d376ed562f358b3c491baa3d0bd6e82
#
_cell.length_a   1.000
_cell.length_b   1.000
_cell.length_c   1.000
_cell.angle_alpha   90.00
_cell.angle_beta   90.00
_cell.angle_gamma   90.00
#
_symmetry.space_group_name_H-M   'P 1'
#
loop_
_entity.id
_entity.type
_entity.pdbx_description
1 polymer ?
#
loop_
_entity_poly.entity_id
_entity_poly.type
_entity_poly.pdbx_seq_one_letter_code
_entity_poly.pdbx_strand_id
1 'polypeptide(L)'
;LESQQSSTAFLSSLQASCDGLDQLPELLSTLFAEGDTERAELVQDQLWTYCKGLEHEVNTEGEKAMNDAKLALSGAELLDALADGSGFQRRLKEATGHVIDNAMQQAVNRLTEFMEGCGVRCPPVIFTSDWPAKIDRQVIEKVDENLVKRISAQRSNHIYNMAKKLGPLKARCQFAIRSLIINDQWLTIARWAEHYSCTMPKLVEHGIWVNSGRHLLLGIEPDPVTYGIGKAAQAGDRQPLALLTGANSGGKTTLLELLAHTC
;
A
#
# COMPACT_ATOMS: atom_id res chain seq x y z
N LEU A 1 24.16 -13.87 37.04
CA LEU A 1 24.51 -12.46 36.79
C LEU A 1 24.96 -12.26 35.33
N GLU A 2 25.83 -13.10 34.77
CA GLU A 2 26.31 -13.01 33.38
C GLU A 2 25.20 -13.19 32.34
N SER A 3 24.23 -14.10 32.57
CA SER A 3 23.10 -14.32 31.67
C SER A 3 22.13 -13.13 31.60
N GLN A 4 21.94 -12.43 32.70
CA GLN A 4 21.11 -11.23 32.74
C GLN A 4 21.78 -10.03 32.05
N GLN A 5 23.11 -9.89 32.18
CA GLN A 5 23.85 -8.85 31.47
C GLN A 5 23.85 -9.06 29.95
N SER A 6 23.93 -10.30 29.48
CA SER A 6 23.83 -10.64 28.07
C SER A 6 22.44 -10.33 27.49
N SER A 7 21.38 -10.63 28.24
CA SER A 7 20.01 -10.33 27.81
C SER A 7 19.72 -8.82 27.70
N THR A 8 20.24 -8.04 28.66
CA THR A 8 20.09 -6.58 28.63
C THR A 8 20.88 -5.93 27.50
N ALA A 9 22.09 -6.40 27.22
CA ALA A 9 22.90 -5.96 26.09
C ALA A 9 22.23 -6.27 24.73
N PHE A 10 21.62 -7.43 24.60
CA PHE A 10 20.86 -7.82 23.42
C PHE A 10 19.66 -6.91 23.19
N LEU A 11 18.83 -6.68 24.22
CA LEU A 11 17.66 -5.80 24.13
C LEU A 11 18.06 -4.35 23.82
N SER A 12 19.14 -3.85 24.41
CA SER A 12 19.64 -2.50 24.13
C SER A 12 20.16 -2.38 22.68
N SER A 13 20.78 -3.39 22.13
CA SER A 13 21.20 -3.43 20.72
C SER A 13 20.00 -3.43 19.76
N LEU A 14 18.95 -4.18 20.07
CA LEU A 14 17.70 -4.19 19.30
C LEU A 14 17.05 -2.81 19.35
N GLN A 15 16.94 -2.21 20.52
CA GLN A 15 16.35 -0.90 20.69
C GLN A 15 17.14 0.18 19.91
N ALA A 16 18.46 0.19 20.03
CA ALA A 16 19.33 1.09 19.28
C ALA A 16 19.20 0.91 17.75
N SER A 17 18.92 -0.30 17.27
CA SER A 17 18.70 -0.58 15.86
C SER A 17 17.40 0.04 15.32
N CYS A 18 16.40 0.24 16.20
CA CYS A 18 15.10 0.82 15.88
C CYS A 18 15.02 2.32 16.20
N ASP A 19 16.04 2.93 16.80
CA ASP A 19 16.08 4.34 17.15
C ASP A 19 15.82 5.24 15.95
N GLY A 20 14.90 6.21 16.13
CA GLY A 20 14.52 7.17 15.11
C GLY A 20 13.58 6.62 14.02
N LEU A 21 12.99 5.43 14.24
CA LEU A 21 11.92 4.88 13.40
C LEU A 21 10.52 5.07 14.01
N ASP A 22 10.42 5.76 15.14
CA ASP A 22 9.16 5.96 15.88
C ASP A 22 8.05 6.60 15.06
N GLN A 23 8.42 7.48 14.12
CA GLN A 23 7.49 8.15 13.22
C GLN A 23 7.10 7.32 11.99
N LEU A 24 7.75 6.19 11.75
CA LEU A 24 7.53 5.39 10.55
C LEU A 24 6.10 4.84 10.45
N PRO A 25 5.46 4.32 11.51
CA PRO A 25 4.07 3.84 11.45
C PRO A 25 3.09 4.95 11.06
N GLU A 26 3.24 6.15 11.61
CA GLU A 26 2.40 7.31 11.31
C GLU A 26 2.61 7.79 9.86
N LEU A 27 3.86 7.86 9.40
CA LEU A 27 4.16 8.21 8.01
C LEU A 27 3.61 7.18 7.01
N LEU A 28 3.67 5.90 7.33
CA LEU A 28 3.11 4.84 6.51
C LEU A 28 1.58 4.90 6.50
N SER A 29 0.92 5.11 7.64
CA SER A 29 -0.53 5.29 7.69
C SER A 29 -0.99 6.49 6.85
N THR A 30 -0.23 7.59 6.89
CA THR A 30 -0.50 8.78 6.08
C THR A 30 -0.27 8.53 4.58
N LEU A 31 0.70 7.68 4.23
CA LEU A 31 0.96 7.30 2.82
C LEU A 31 -0.20 6.50 2.22
N PHE A 32 -0.81 5.64 3.02
CA PHE A 32 -1.93 4.78 2.60
C PHE A 32 -3.30 5.40 2.89
N ALA A 33 -3.35 6.53 3.60
CA ALA A 33 -4.59 7.28 3.73
C ALA A 33 -4.98 7.82 2.35
N GLU A 34 -6.17 7.46 1.89
CA GLU A 34 -6.79 8.05 0.71
C GLU A 34 -6.98 9.53 1.00
N GLY A 35 -6.16 10.36 0.38
CA GLY A 35 -6.08 11.78 0.68
C GLY A 35 -7.14 12.59 -0.07
N ASP A 36 -6.96 13.92 -0.13
CA ASP A 36 -7.83 14.95 -0.72
C ASP A 36 -8.30 14.71 -2.18
N THR A 37 -7.90 13.59 -2.81
CA THR A 37 -8.30 13.24 -4.19
C THR A 37 -9.59 12.45 -4.27
N GLU A 38 -10.02 11.78 -3.19
CA GLU A 38 -11.18 10.87 -3.17
C GLU A 38 -12.45 11.56 -3.70
N ARG A 39 -12.71 12.81 -3.26
CA ARG A 39 -13.87 13.57 -3.73
C ARG A 39 -13.78 13.88 -5.23
N ALA A 40 -12.62 14.28 -5.72
CA ALA A 40 -12.41 14.60 -7.14
C ALA A 40 -12.53 13.37 -8.03
N GLU A 41 -12.03 12.22 -7.56
CA GLU A 41 -12.15 10.93 -8.23
C GLU A 41 -13.59 10.46 -8.32
N LEU A 42 -14.34 10.53 -7.22
CA LEU A 42 -15.78 10.22 -7.19
C LEU A 42 -16.56 11.08 -8.18
N VAL A 43 -16.28 12.39 -8.20
CA VAL A 43 -16.94 13.33 -9.12
C VAL A 43 -16.55 13.01 -10.56
N GLN A 44 -15.29 12.72 -10.84
CA GLN A 44 -14.85 12.34 -12.17
C GLN A 44 -15.57 11.08 -12.69
N ASP A 45 -15.64 10.04 -11.87
CA ASP A 45 -16.31 8.78 -12.24
C ASP A 45 -17.80 8.96 -12.53
N GLN A 46 -18.45 9.87 -11.84
CA GLN A 46 -19.89 10.12 -11.95
C GLN A 46 -20.27 11.26 -12.89
N LEU A 47 -19.31 12.08 -13.36
CA LEU A 47 -19.53 13.31 -14.10
C LEU A 47 -20.49 13.14 -15.29
N TRP A 48 -20.20 12.19 -16.16
CA TRP A 48 -21.01 11.94 -17.34
C TRP A 48 -22.42 11.44 -17.03
N THR A 49 -22.55 10.58 -16.03
CA THR A 49 -23.85 10.08 -15.59
C THR A 49 -24.70 11.19 -15.00
N TYR A 50 -24.08 12.06 -14.19
CA TYR A 50 -24.73 13.21 -13.61
C TYR A 50 -25.16 14.21 -14.66
N CYS A 51 -24.30 14.53 -15.62
CA CYS A 51 -24.59 15.40 -16.74
C CYS A 51 -25.76 14.91 -17.60
N LYS A 52 -25.84 13.61 -17.91
CA LYS A 52 -26.97 13.01 -18.61
C LYS A 52 -28.28 13.11 -17.82
N GLY A 53 -28.22 13.00 -16.50
CA GLY A 53 -29.38 13.22 -15.62
C GLY A 53 -29.89 14.65 -15.74
N LEU A 54 -28.99 15.65 -15.69
CA LEU A 54 -29.36 17.07 -15.87
C LEU A 54 -29.94 17.34 -17.25
N GLU A 55 -29.37 16.75 -18.32
CA GLU A 55 -29.92 16.85 -19.67
C GLU A 55 -31.38 16.35 -19.75
N HIS A 56 -31.63 15.21 -19.16
CA HIS A 56 -32.98 14.62 -19.10
C HIS A 56 -33.96 15.50 -18.33
N GLU A 57 -33.55 16.03 -17.17
CA GLU A 57 -34.40 16.94 -16.36
C GLU A 57 -34.77 18.22 -17.11
N VAL A 58 -33.77 18.90 -17.71
CA VAL A 58 -33.99 20.10 -18.50
C VAL A 58 -34.98 19.85 -19.66
N ASN A 59 -34.80 18.73 -20.38
CA ASN A 59 -35.70 18.38 -21.49
C ASN A 59 -37.11 18.06 -20.97
N THR A 60 -37.25 17.37 -19.85
CA THR A 60 -38.55 17.06 -19.25
C THR A 60 -39.31 18.34 -18.83
N GLU A 61 -38.58 19.29 -18.20
CA GLU A 61 -39.19 20.58 -17.82
C GLU A 61 -39.59 21.43 -19.05
N GLY A 62 -38.74 21.44 -20.06
CA GLY A 62 -39.03 22.12 -21.32
C GLY A 62 -40.22 21.53 -22.07
N GLU A 63 -40.32 20.18 -22.14
CA GLU A 63 -41.48 19.50 -22.74
C GLU A 63 -42.78 19.83 -21.97
N LYS A 64 -42.76 19.87 -20.66
CA LYS A 64 -43.92 20.31 -19.85
C LYS A 64 -44.30 21.74 -20.17
N ALA A 65 -43.31 22.65 -20.20
CA ALA A 65 -43.56 24.04 -20.53
C ALA A 65 -44.15 24.22 -21.94
N MET A 66 -43.69 23.44 -22.90
CA MET A 66 -44.23 23.43 -24.28
C MET A 66 -45.65 22.89 -24.33
N ASN A 67 -45.99 21.83 -23.59
CA ASN A 67 -47.29 21.23 -23.53
C ASN A 67 -48.31 22.16 -22.84
N ASP A 68 -47.87 22.90 -21.80
CA ASP A 68 -48.69 23.81 -21.05
C ASP A 68 -48.85 25.19 -21.75
N ALA A 69 -48.03 25.48 -22.75
CA ALA A 69 -48.06 26.74 -23.49
C ALA A 69 -49.36 26.85 -24.34
N LYS A 70 -50.26 27.71 -23.92
CA LYS A 70 -51.46 28.06 -24.71
C LYS A 70 -51.09 29.10 -25.78
N LEU A 71 -50.76 28.62 -26.97
CA LEU A 71 -50.46 29.49 -28.11
C LEU A 71 -51.74 29.89 -28.85
N ALA A 72 -52.09 31.16 -28.79
CA ALA A 72 -53.13 31.72 -29.62
C ALA A 72 -52.51 32.18 -30.94
N LEU A 73 -52.75 31.44 -32.03
CA LEU A 73 -52.30 31.76 -33.36
C LEU A 73 -53.44 32.44 -34.13
N SER A 74 -53.15 33.51 -34.83
CA SER A 74 -54.05 34.08 -35.84
C SER A 74 -54.14 33.16 -37.08
N GLY A 75 -55.19 33.25 -37.88
CA GLY A 75 -55.37 32.43 -39.05
C GLY A 75 -54.23 32.55 -40.09
N ALA A 76 -53.58 33.67 -40.19
CA ALA A 76 -52.45 33.93 -41.05
C ALA A 76 -51.19 33.21 -40.51
N GLU A 77 -50.97 33.28 -39.21
CA GLU A 77 -49.83 32.62 -38.53
C GLU A 77 -49.96 31.08 -38.51
N LEU A 78 -51.23 30.60 -38.51
CA LEU A 78 -51.47 29.15 -38.66
C LEU A 78 -51.10 28.66 -40.03
N LEU A 79 -51.38 29.46 -41.10
CA LEU A 79 -51.00 29.16 -42.47
C LEU A 79 -49.46 29.21 -42.63
N ASP A 80 -48.78 30.17 -42.05
CA ASP A 80 -47.31 30.26 -42.04
C ASP A 80 -46.69 29.12 -41.27
N ALA A 81 -47.27 28.73 -40.15
CA ALA A 81 -46.78 27.57 -39.36
C ALA A 81 -46.93 26.26 -40.15
N LEU A 82 -47.96 26.11 -40.93
CA LEU A 82 -48.19 24.95 -41.79
C LEU A 82 -47.27 24.94 -43.04
N ALA A 83 -46.89 26.13 -43.54
CA ALA A 83 -46.03 26.26 -44.73
C ALA A 83 -44.51 26.11 -44.42
N ASP A 84 -44.05 26.73 -43.35
CA ASP A 84 -42.61 26.86 -43.05
C ASP A 84 -42.25 26.50 -41.58
N GLY A 85 -43.20 26.48 -40.65
CA GLY A 85 -42.99 26.17 -39.26
C GLY A 85 -42.20 27.25 -38.47
N SER A 86 -41.56 28.20 -39.11
CA SER A 86 -40.64 29.17 -38.51
C SER A 86 -41.34 30.14 -37.56
N GLY A 87 -42.55 30.61 -37.93
CA GLY A 87 -43.39 31.48 -37.12
C GLY A 87 -43.87 30.81 -35.81
N PHE A 88 -44.26 29.53 -35.90
CA PHE A 88 -44.66 28.73 -34.74
C PHE A 88 -43.49 28.49 -33.81
N GLN A 89 -42.34 28.09 -34.31
CA GLN A 89 -41.12 27.83 -33.53
C GLN A 89 -40.69 29.12 -32.79
N ARG A 90 -40.74 30.29 -33.43
CA ARG A 90 -40.40 31.56 -32.81
C ARG A 90 -41.33 31.87 -31.63
N ARG A 91 -42.63 31.75 -31.78
CA ARG A 91 -43.60 31.99 -30.69
C ARG A 91 -43.51 31.00 -29.56
N LEU A 92 -43.27 29.73 -29.89
CA LEU A 92 -43.02 28.70 -28.88
C LEU A 92 -41.80 29.06 -28.07
N LYS A 93 -40.72 29.48 -28.74
CA LYS A 93 -39.48 29.91 -28.07
C LYS A 93 -39.69 31.18 -27.22
N GLU A 94 -40.51 32.14 -27.67
CA GLU A 94 -40.86 33.33 -26.89
C GLU A 94 -41.69 32.96 -25.66
N ALA A 95 -42.62 32.02 -25.76
CA ALA A 95 -43.50 31.60 -24.66
C ALA A 95 -42.79 30.70 -23.63
N THR A 96 -41.85 29.84 -24.04
CA THR A 96 -41.23 28.83 -23.19
C THR A 96 -39.77 29.09 -22.91
N GLY A 97 -39.11 29.98 -23.66
CA GLY A 97 -37.67 30.20 -23.59
C GLY A 97 -37.18 30.55 -22.19
N HIS A 98 -37.89 31.40 -21.45
CA HIS A 98 -37.52 31.77 -20.08
C HIS A 98 -37.58 30.60 -19.10
N VAL A 99 -38.46 29.61 -19.29
CA VAL A 99 -38.55 28.40 -18.46
C VAL A 99 -37.38 27.48 -18.76
N ILE A 100 -37.09 27.31 -20.05
CA ILE A 100 -35.95 26.47 -20.52
C ILE A 100 -34.62 27.08 -20.06
N ASP A 101 -34.42 28.39 -20.23
CA ASP A 101 -33.22 29.10 -19.80
C ASP A 101 -33.04 29.01 -18.28
N ASN A 102 -34.11 29.11 -17.51
CA ASN A 102 -34.06 28.92 -16.05
C ASN A 102 -33.71 27.50 -15.67
N ALA A 103 -34.31 26.50 -16.32
CA ALA A 103 -33.98 25.08 -16.09
C ALA A 103 -32.51 24.79 -16.43
N MET A 104 -31.97 25.31 -17.54
CA MET A 104 -30.58 25.21 -17.88
C MET A 104 -29.67 25.85 -16.83
N GLN A 105 -30.01 27.03 -16.35
CA GLN A 105 -29.23 27.72 -15.31
C GLN A 105 -29.26 26.96 -13.99
N GLN A 106 -30.39 26.40 -13.59
CA GLN A 106 -30.51 25.56 -12.41
C GLN A 106 -29.63 24.29 -12.56
N ALA A 107 -29.60 23.66 -13.74
CA ALA A 107 -28.75 22.54 -14.03
C ALA A 107 -27.26 22.89 -13.91
N VAL A 108 -26.81 24.05 -14.39
CA VAL A 108 -25.45 24.56 -14.22
C VAL A 108 -25.11 24.75 -12.74
N ASN A 109 -26.04 25.33 -11.96
CA ASN A 109 -25.84 25.53 -10.52
C ASN A 109 -25.70 24.19 -9.80
N ARG A 110 -26.53 23.19 -10.10
CA ARG A 110 -26.44 21.84 -9.53
C ARG A 110 -25.15 21.11 -9.91
N LEU A 111 -24.68 21.29 -11.16
CA LEU A 111 -23.38 20.76 -11.56
C LEU A 111 -22.25 21.45 -10.79
N THR A 112 -22.37 22.77 -10.56
CA THR A 112 -21.38 23.52 -9.76
C THR A 112 -21.32 23.01 -8.33
N GLU A 113 -22.46 22.77 -7.70
CA GLU A 113 -22.56 22.19 -6.35
C GLU A 113 -21.99 20.76 -6.32
N PHE A 114 -22.32 19.94 -7.34
CA PHE A 114 -21.79 18.58 -7.46
C PHE A 114 -20.25 18.57 -7.54
N MET A 115 -19.66 19.54 -8.23
CA MET A 115 -18.21 19.70 -8.39
C MET A 115 -17.54 20.44 -7.23
N GLU A 116 -18.31 20.86 -6.22
CA GLU A 116 -17.77 21.59 -5.08
C GLU A 116 -16.71 20.75 -4.33
N GLY A 117 -15.60 21.39 -3.97
CA GLY A 117 -14.47 20.74 -3.32
C GLY A 117 -13.45 20.08 -4.27
N CYS A 118 -13.80 19.87 -5.55
CA CYS A 118 -12.86 19.27 -6.52
C CYS A 118 -11.77 20.25 -7.01
N GLY A 119 -11.96 21.56 -6.75
CA GLY A 119 -11.01 22.62 -7.16
C GLY A 119 -10.91 22.83 -8.67
N VAL A 120 -11.91 22.37 -9.43
CA VAL A 120 -12.11 22.65 -10.86
C VAL A 120 -13.39 23.51 -10.97
N ARG A 121 -13.33 24.56 -11.79
CA ARG A 121 -14.48 25.44 -12.01
C ARG A 121 -15.44 24.83 -13.03
N CYS A 122 -16.73 24.84 -12.70
CA CYS A 122 -17.78 24.53 -13.64
C CYS A 122 -17.88 25.63 -14.70
N PRO A 123 -17.95 25.31 -16.00
CA PRO A 123 -18.19 26.29 -17.03
C PRO A 123 -19.63 26.88 -16.93
N PRO A 124 -19.80 28.17 -17.27
CA PRO A 124 -21.11 28.85 -17.14
C PRO A 124 -22.14 28.35 -18.14
N VAL A 125 -21.72 27.72 -19.22
CA VAL A 125 -22.58 27.18 -20.27
C VAL A 125 -22.13 25.73 -20.54
N ILE A 126 -23.06 24.81 -20.36
CA ILE A 126 -22.82 23.36 -20.55
C ILE A 126 -23.75 22.73 -21.58
N PHE A 127 -24.77 23.49 -22.05
CA PHE A 127 -25.73 23.04 -23.03
C PHE A 127 -25.48 23.70 -24.39
N THR A 128 -25.85 22.99 -25.45
CA THR A 128 -25.93 23.56 -26.81
C THR A 128 -27.14 24.51 -26.91
N SER A 129 -27.11 25.42 -27.85
CA SER A 129 -28.21 26.39 -28.08
C SER A 129 -29.46 25.79 -28.71
N ASP A 130 -29.39 24.55 -29.16
CA ASP A 130 -30.45 23.88 -29.90
C ASP A 130 -31.40 23.12 -28.97
N TRP A 131 -32.66 23.05 -29.37
CA TRP A 131 -33.65 22.23 -28.70
C TRP A 131 -33.87 20.89 -29.45
N PRO A 132 -33.96 19.71 -28.78
CA PRO A 132 -33.84 19.50 -27.35
C PRO A 132 -32.46 19.82 -26.82
N ALA A 133 -32.41 20.30 -25.55
CA ALA A 133 -31.17 20.65 -24.91
C ALA A 133 -30.22 19.43 -24.85
N LYS A 134 -28.99 19.64 -25.34
CA LYS A 134 -27.93 18.62 -25.31
C LYS A 134 -26.75 19.20 -24.58
N ILE A 135 -26.10 18.36 -23.80
CA ILE A 135 -24.85 18.72 -23.15
C ILE A 135 -23.77 18.89 -24.23
N ASP A 136 -23.05 19.99 -24.17
CA ASP A 136 -21.88 20.21 -25.03
C ASP A 136 -20.74 19.28 -24.56
N ARG A 137 -20.55 18.24 -25.36
CA ARG A 137 -19.56 17.19 -25.06
C ARG A 137 -18.15 17.76 -24.92
N GLN A 138 -17.76 18.72 -25.75
CA GLN A 138 -16.42 19.29 -25.73
C GLN A 138 -16.18 20.09 -24.44
N VAL A 139 -17.19 20.72 -23.91
CA VAL A 139 -17.12 21.46 -22.65
C VAL A 139 -16.92 20.49 -21.49
N ILE A 140 -17.70 19.41 -21.44
CA ILE A 140 -17.58 18.42 -20.35
C ILE A 140 -16.28 17.61 -20.45
N GLU A 141 -15.81 17.26 -21.66
CA GLU A 141 -14.49 16.63 -21.85
C GLU A 141 -13.36 17.50 -21.31
N LYS A 142 -13.41 18.83 -21.50
CA LYS A 142 -12.42 19.74 -20.89
C LYS A 142 -12.51 19.77 -19.35
N VAL A 143 -13.70 19.68 -18.80
CA VAL A 143 -13.86 19.59 -17.33
C VAL A 143 -13.25 18.30 -16.81
N ASP A 144 -13.56 17.18 -17.45
CA ASP A 144 -12.99 15.88 -17.11
C ASP A 144 -11.45 15.87 -17.21
N GLU A 145 -10.89 16.37 -18.31
CA GLU A 145 -9.43 16.53 -18.44
C GLU A 145 -8.81 17.37 -17.31
N ASN A 146 -9.49 18.45 -16.91
CA ASN A 146 -8.98 19.29 -15.81
C ASN A 146 -9.06 18.59 -14.45
N LEU A 147 -10.09 17.77 -14.22
CA LEU A 147 -10.21 16.91 -13.05
C LEU A 147 -9.05 15.88 -13.02
N VAL A 148 -8.83 15.16 -14.13
CA VAL A 148 -7.72 14.20 -14.26
C VAL A 148 -6.37 14.86 -14.00
N LYS A 149 -6.10 16.02 -14.60
CA LYS A 149 -4.86 16.78 -14.38
C LYS A 149 -4.67 17.16 -12.91
N ARG A 150 -5.76 17.59 -12.25
CA ARG A 150 -5.71 17.99 -10.85
C ARG A 150 -5.48 16.81 -9.93
N ILE A 151 -6.21 15.70 -10.12
CA ILE A 151 -6.01 14.44 -9.37
C ILE A 151 -4.56 13.96 -9.51
N SER A 152 -4.05 13.91 -10.74
CA SER A 152 -2.67 13.49 -11.00
C SER A 152 -1.64 14.41 -10.34
N ALA A 153 -1.86 15.72 -10.36
CA ALA A 153 -0.98 16.69 -9.70
C ALA A 153 -1.01 16.53 -8.16
N GLN A 154 -2.18 16.36 -7.57
CA GLN A 154 -2.32 16.14 -6.13
C GLN A 154 -1.65 14.84 -5.70
N ARG A 155 -1.89 13.73 -6.41
CA ARG A 155 -1.23 12.44 -6.17
C ARG A 155 0.30 12.54 -6.28
N SER A 156 0.78 13.20 -7.34
CA SER A 156 2.22 13.41 -7.54
C SER A 156 2.85 14.22 -6.40
N ASN A 157 2.20 15.29 -5.98
CA ASN A 157 2.65 16.11 -4.86
C ASN A 157 2.64 15.32 -3.54
N HIS A 158 1.60 14.52 -3.29
CA HIS A 158 1.52 13.67 -2.11
C HIS A 158 2.68 12.67 -2.08
N ILE A 159 2.89 11.93 -3.18
CA ILE A 159 4.00 10.97 -3.33
C ILE A 159 5.35 11.67 -3.13
N TYR A 160 5.55 12.83 -3.76
CA TYR A 160 6.79 13.59 -3.61
C TYR A 160 7.06 13.99 -2.16
N ASN A 161 6.04 14.51 -1.47
CA ASN A 161 6.16 14.92 -0.08
C ASN A 161 6.43 13.72 0.86
N MET A 162 5.78 12.58 0.60
CA MET A 162 6.04 11.34 1.33
C MET A 162 7.44 10.80 1.05
N ALA A 163 7.88 10.79 -0.21
CA ALA A 163 9.23 10.36 -0.57
C ALA A 163 10.31 11.23 0.13
N LYS A 164 10.06 12.54 0.22
CA LYS A 164 10.95 13.46 0.93
C LYS A 164 11.03 13.16 2.44
N LYS A 165 9.92 12.78 3.07
CA LYS A 165 9.87 12.40 4.50
C LYS A 165 10.46 11.01 4.76
N LEU A 166 10.17 10.04 3.89
CA LEU A 166 10.61 8.64 4.04
C LEU A 166 12.07 8.42 3.58
N GLY A 167 12.55 9.21 2.63
CA GLY A 167 13.89 9.07 2.07
C GLY A 167 15.00 9.00 3.13
N PRO A 168 15.05 9.90 4.12
CA PRO A 168 16.05 9.87 5.19
C PRO A 168 15.98 8.63 6.08
N LEU A 169 14.82 8.00 6.18
CA LEU A 169 14.59 6.80 7.01
C LEU A 169 15.02 5.51 6.33
N LYS A 170 15.21 5.52 5.00
CA LYS A 170 15.56 4.32 4.21
C LYS A 170 16.78 3.57 4.76
N ALA A 171 17.87 4.29 4.98
CA ALA A 171 19.11 3.68 5.49
C ALA A 171 18.93 3.10 6.90
N ARG A 172 18.18 3.79 7.77
CA ARG A 172 17.85 3.33 9.11
C ARG A 172 16.98 2.08 9.09
N CYS A 173 15.95 2.05 8.24
CA CYS A 173 15.11 0.86 8.06
C CYS A 173 15.95 -0.34 7.57
N GLN A 174 16.83 -0.13 6.59
CA GLN A 174 17.71 -1.20 6.10
C GLN A 174 18.67 -1.70 7.19
N PHE A 175 19.21 -0.81 8.01
CA PHE A 175 20.05 -1.18 9.14
C PHE A 175 19.25 -1.97 10.18
N ALA A 176 18.08 -1.50 10.59
CA ALA A 176 17.20 -2.19 11.54
C ALA A 176 16.82 -3.60 11.05
N ILE A 177 16.41 -3.74 9.79
CA ILE A 177 16.09 -5.06 9.20
C ILE A 177 17.28 -5.99 9.25
N ARG A 178 18.48 -5.56 8.86
CA ARG A 178 19.70 -6.38 8.93
C ARG A 178 20.03 -6.80 10.36
N SER A 179 19.94 -5.87 11.30
CA SER A 179 20.16 -6.15 12.72
C SER A 179 19.15 -7.16 13.27
N LEU A 180 17.88 -7.03 12.91
CA LEU A 180 16.83 -7.99 13.30
C LEU A 180 17.10 -9.38 12.75
N ILE A 181 17.52 -9.50 11.47
CA ILE A 181 17.85 -10.79 10.86
C ILE A 181 19.03 -11.44 11.58
N ILE A 182 20.08 -10.70 11.86
CA ILE A 182 21.26 -11.22 12.58
C ILE A 182 20.86 -11.64 14.00
N ASN A 183 20.08 -10.84 14.69
CA ASN A 183 19.62 -11.14 16.04
C ASN A 183 18.70 -12.38 16.07
N ASP A 184 17.84 -12.55 15.08
CA ASP A 184 16.99 -13.74 14.94
C ASP A 184 17.82 -15.01 14.72
N GLN A 185 18.87 -14.92 13.89
CA GLN A 185 19.83 -16.03 13.71
C GLN A 185 20.50 -16.42 15.03
N TRP A 186 21.03 -15.44 15.77
CA TRP A 186 21.65 -15.70 17.08
C TRP A 186 20.66 -16.26 18.10
N LEU A 187 19.45 -15.75 18.13
CA LEU A 187 18.40 -16.26 19.02
C LEU A 187 18.02 -17.71 18.67
N THR A 188 17.96 -18.02 17.40
CA THR A 188 17.69 -19.39 16.92
C THR A 188 18.80 -20.35 17.33
N ILE A 189 20.07 -19.95 17.17
CA ILE A 189 21.23 -20.72 17.61
C ILE A 189 21.20 -20.90 19.13
N ALA A 190 20.91 -19.85 19.88
CA ALA A 190 20.84 -19.92 21.34
C ALA A 190 19.74 -20.88 21.82
N ARG A 191 18.54 -20.80 21.22
CA ARG A 191 17.43 -21.74 21.55
C ARG A 191 17.80 -23.19 21.19
N TRP A 192 18.45 -23.37 20.05
CA TRP A 192 18.95 -24.70 19.67
C TRP A 192 20.00 -25.23 20.69
N ALA A 193 20.94 -24.38 21.07
CA ALA A 193 21.96 -24.72 22.05
C ALA A 193 21.37 -25.06 23.43
N GLU A 194 20.36 -24.31 23.85
CA GLU A 194 19.60 -24.56 25.09
C GLU A 194 18.85 -25.90 25.00
N HIS A 195 18.11 -26.12 23.92
CA HIS A 195 17.35 -27.37 23.69
C HIS A 195 18.22 -28.62 23.79
N TYR A 196 19.44 -28.57 23.23
CA TYR A 196 20.37 -29.67 23.23
C TYR A 196 21.38 -29.62 24.41
N SER A 197 21.20 -28.72 25.35
CA SER A 197 22.10 -28.54 26.51
C SER A 197 23.56 -28.36 26.10
N CYS A 198 23.80 -27.60 25.03
CA CYS A 198 25.14 -27.31 24.55
C CYS A 198 25.91 -26.42 25.52
N THR A 199 27.19 -26.60 25.59
CA THR A 199 28.12 -25.80 26.40
C THR A 199 29.04 -24.98 25.49
N MET A 200 29.47 -23.81 26.00
CA MET A 200 30.39 -22.95 25.27
C MET A 200 31.75 -23.65 25.11
N PRO A 201 32.29 -23.82 23.90
CA PRO A 201 33.59 -24.41 23.70
C PRO A 201 34.69 -23.49 24.23
N LYS A 202 35.76 -24.10 24.75
CA LYS A 202 37.00 -23.40 25.11
C LYS A 202 38.05 -23.64 24.05
N LEU A 203 38.53 -22.61 23.43
CA LEU A 203 39.60 -22.69 22.44
C LEU A 203 40.91 -23.08 23.15
N VAL A 204 41.61 -24.06 22.59
CA VAL A 204 42.90 -24.53 23.03
C VAL A 204 43.89 -24.53 21.87
N GLU A 205 45.18 -24.38 22.19
CA GLU A 205 46.22 -24.32 21.13
C GLU A 205 46.43 -25.65 20.41
N HIS A 206 46.32 -26.75 21.14
CA HIS A 206 46.62 -28.08 20.60
C HIS A 206 45.75 -29.17 21.23
N GLY A 207 45.14 -29.97 20.38
CA GLY A 207 44.36 -31.14 20.78
C GLY A 207 42.86 -30.83 20.90
N ILE A 208 42.14 -31.89 21.20
CA ILE A 208 40.66 -31.85 21.37
C ILE A 208 40.33 -32.54 22.68
N TRP A 209 39.41 -31.95 23.45
CA TRP A 209 38.82 -32.56 24.63
C TRP A 209 37.33 -32.43 24.62
N VAL A 210 36.64 -33.57 24.57
CA VAL A 210 35.17 -33.65 24.63
C VAL A 210 34.81 -34.34 25.95
N ASN A 211 34.07 -33.68 26.79
CA ASN A 211 33.55 -34.21 28.03
C ASN A 211 32.05 -34.43 27.95
N SER A 212 31.60 -35.68 28.04
CA SER A 212 30.20 -36.08 27.93
C SER A 212 29.52 -35.53 26.64
N GLY A 213 30.29 -35.54 25.54
CA GLY A 213 29.78 -35.13 24.21
C GLY A 213 28.70 -36.08 23.70
N ARG A 214 27.70 -35.52 23.08
CA ARG A 214 26.56 -36.25 22.49
C ARG A 214 26.50 -35.99 21.02
N HIS A 215 26.36 -37.02 20.22
CA HIS A 215 26.20 -36.90 18.76
C HIS A 215 24.73 -36.65 18.44
N LEU A 216 24.39 -35.41 18.09
CA LEU A 216 22.99 -34.93 17.96
C LEU A 216 22.18 -35.65 16.85
N LEU A 217 22.84 -36.27 15.87
CA LEU A 217 22.19 -36.99 14.77
C LEU A 217 21.79 -38.43 15.11
N LEU A 218 22.19 -38.96 16.30
CA LEU A 218 21.89 -40.34 16.70
C LEU A 218 20.54 -40.53 17.40
N GLY A 219 19.72 -39.51 17.49
CA GLY A 219 18.42 -39.61 18.11
C GLY A 219 18.29 -38.73 19.35
N ILE A 220 17.23 -38.96 20.13
CA ILE A 220 16.79 -38.03 21.18
C ILE A 220 17.76 -38.05 22.38
N GLU A 221 18.33 -39.20 22.75
CA GLU A 221 19.25 -39.35 23.88
C GLU A 221 20.44 -40.27 23.52
N PRO A 222 21.41 -39.76 22.74
CA PRO A 222 22.62 -40.56 22.48
C PRO A 222 23.48 -40.69 23.74
N ASP A 223 24.14 -41.84 23.88
CA ASP A 223 25.06 -42.05 24.99
C ASP A 223 26.19 -41.00 24.98
N PRO A 224 26.48 -40.37 26.14
CA PRO A 224 27.54 -39.39 26.23
C PRO A 224 28.92 -40.03 26.13
N VAL A 225 29.82 -39.46 25.36
CA VAL A 225 31.17 -39.91 25.18
C VAL A 225 32.18 -38.90 25.73
N THR A 226 33.11 -39.35 26.54
CA THR A 226 34.25 -38.52 26.97
C THR A 226 35.51 -39.03 26.29
N TYR A 227 36.15 -38.14 25.53
CA TYR A 227 37.33 -38.50 24.75
C TYR A 227 38.25 -37.28 24.57
N GLY A 228 39.55 -37.54 24.54
CA GLY A 228 40.53 -36.48 24.34
C GLY A 228 41.77 -36.96 23.62
N ILE A 229 42.36 -36.08 22.84
CA ILE A 229 43.62 -36.32 22.12
C ILE A 229 44.52 -35.08 22.19
N GLY A 230 45.79 -35.28 22.30
CA GLY A 230 46.78 -34.22 22.37
C GLY A 230 46.88 -33.52 23.72
N LYS A 231 47.39 -32.29 23.73
CA LYS A 231 47.65 -31.55 24.98
C LYS A 231 46.36 -31.08 25.69
N ALA A 232 45.25 -31.04 24.99
CA ALA A 232 43.96 -30.66 25.58
C ALA A 232 43.37 -31.77 26.45
N ALA A 233 43.78 -33.02 26.27
CA ALA A 233 43.31 -34.15 27.06
C ALA A 233 43.74 -34.03 28.54
N GLN A 234 42.91 -34.56 29.45
CA GLN A 234 43.28 -34.59 30.88
C GLN A 234 44.54 -35.38 31.16
N ALA A 235 45.21 -35.14 32.29
CA ALA A 235 46.45 -35.75 32.65
C ALA A 235 46.31 -37.31 32.72
N GLY A 236 46.85 -38.03 31.77
CA GLY A 236 46.71 -39.48 31.56
C GLY A 236 46.40 -39.82 30.09
N ASP A 237 45.67 -39.02 29.39
CA ASP A 237 45.22 -39.25 27.99
C ASP A 237 45.91 -38.32 26.98
N ARG A 238 47.03 -37.70 27.34
CA ARG A 238 47.78 -36.75 26.50
C ARG A 238 48.55 -37.40 25.35
N GLN A 239 47.95 -38.40 24.72
CA GLN A 239 48.59 -39.09 23.60
C GLN A 239 48.45 -38.24 22.33
N PRO A 240 49.56 -38.06 21.56
CA PRO A 240 49.47 -37.33 20.28
C PRO A 240 48.81 -38.17 19.17
N LEU A 241 48.69 -39.47 19.39
CA LEU A 241 48.11 -40.42 18.47
C LEU A 241 47.26 -41.44 19.20
N ALA A 242 46.08 -41.73 18.70
CA ALA A 242 45.22 -42.78 19.19
C ALA A 242 44.79 -43.69 18.04
N LEU A 243 44.84 -45.02 18.27
CA LEU A 243 44.33 -46.01 17.32
C LEU A 243 42.94 -46.48 17.74
N LEU A 244 41.93 -46.20 16.92
CA LEU A 244 40.56 -46.62 17.17
C LEU A 244 40.28 -47.98 16.47
N THR A 245 40.12 -49.05 17.24
CA THR A 245 39.84 -50.41 16.74
C THR A 245 38.49 -50.90 17.28
N GLY A 246 37.88 -51.86 16.63
CA GLY A 246 36.64 -52.50 17.07
C GLY A 246 35.75 -52.94 15.92
N ALA A 247 34.62 -53.56 16.22
CA ALA A 247 33.64 -53.99 15.24
C ALA A 247 33.04 -52.82 14.45
N ASN A 248 32.55 -53.04 13.23
CA ASN A 248 31.98 -51.97 12.37
C ASN A 248 30.75 -51.31 12.98
N SER A 249 30.00 -52.03 13.81
CA SER A 249 28.83 -51.48 14.56
C SER A 249 29.21 -50.79 15.87
N GLY A 250 30.48 -50.65 16.20
CA GLY A 250 30.97 -50.16 17.49
C GLY A 250 31.08 -48.62 17.63
N GLY A 251 30.42 -47.84 16.81
CA GLY A 251 30.38 -46.37 16.96
C GLY A 251 31.67 -45.64 16.57
N LYS A 252 32.63 -46.27 15.91
CA LYS A 252 33.90 -45.65 15.50
C LYS A 252 33.71 -44.42 14.63
N THR A 253 32.89 -44.55 13.59
CA THR A 253 32.57 -43.44 12.67
C THR A 253 31.86 -42.32 13.40
N THR A 254 30.92 -42.66 14.26
CA THR A 254 30.16 -41.70 15.09
C THR A 254 31.04 -40.89 16.03
N LEU A 255 32.08 -41.56 16.64
CA LEU A 255 33.05 -40.84 17.44
C LEU A 255 33.89 -39.87 16.60
N LEU A 256 34.32 -40.29 15.40
CA LEU A 256 35.07 -39.40 14.51
C LEU A 256 34.24 -38.22 14.03
N GLU A 257 32.97 -38.44 13.73
CA GLU A 257 32.01 -37.38 13.39
C GLU A 257 31.80 -36.42 14.56
N LEU A 258 31.62 -36.92 15.78
CA LEU A 258 31.51 -36.08 16.98
C LEU A 258 32.76 -35.20 17.16
N LEU A 259 33.96 -35.77 17.00
CA LEU A 259 35.23 -35.02 17.10
C LEU A 259 35.36 -33.97 15.98
N ALA A 260 34.96 -34.31 14.76
CA ALA A 260 34.98 -33.38 13.64
C ALA A 260 33.98 -32.18 13.83
N HIS A 261 32.85 -32.41 14.49
CA HIS A 261 31.91 -31.38 14.82
C HIS A 261 32.36 -30.45 15.96
N THR A 262 33.39 -30.85 16.74
CA THR A 262 33.95 -30.04 17.84
C THR A 262 35.16 -29.20 17.43
N CYS A 263 35.69 -29.42 16.23
CA CYS A 263 36.79 -28.63 15.64
C CYS A 263 36.25 -27.43 14.84
#